data_3a18589fff916d646bd25212b7ef835c
#
_entry.id   3a18589fff916d646bd25212b7ef835c
#
_cell.length_a   1.000
_cell.length_b   1.000
_cell.length_c   1.000
_cell.angle_alpha   90.00
_cell.angle_beta   90.00
_cell.angle_gamma   90.00
#
_symmetry.space_group_name_H-M   'P 1'
#
loop_
_entity.id
_entity.type
_entity.pdbx_description
1 polymer ?
#
loop_
_entity_poly.entity_id
_entity_poly.type
_entity_poly.pdbx_seq_one_letter_code
_entity_poly.pdbx_strand_id
1 'polypeptide(L)'
;MQPDTAAELLIVAASAYGDLGQPAAGVALLRRHARWPSELADHHLRLAYTEGALAEQAGDTAGARKAFTRLVEADPSFYDASDRLRRLPAG
;
A
#
# COMPACT_ATOMS: atom_id res chain seq x y z
N MET A 1 10.88 13.14 -14.29
CA MET A 1 9.50 12.76 -13.92
C MET A 1 9.22 13.26 -12.51
N GLN A 2 8.06 13.84 -12.29
CA GLN A 2 7.68 14.31 -10.96
C GLN A 2 7.44 13.11 -10.04
N PRO A 3 7.77 13.24 -8.73
CA PRO A 3 7.59 12.12 -7.79
C PRO A 3 6.14 11.61 -7.71
N ASP A 4 5.14 12.50 -7.78
CA ASP A 4 3.75 12.09 -7.76
C ASP A 4 3.34 11.37 -9.04
N THR A 5 3.88 11.76 -10.20
CA THR A 5 3.64 11.05 -11.45
C THR A 5 4.27 9.66 -11.42
N ALA A 6 5.49 9.56 -10.88
CA ALA A 6 6.16 8.27 -10.73
C ALA A 6 5.36 7.35 -9.81
N ALA A 7 4.81 7.90 -8.70
CA ALA A 7 3.98 7.15 -7.79
C ALA A 7 2.70 6.66 -8.47
N GLU A 8 2.05 7.50 -9.29
CA GLU A 8 0.86 7.12 -10.03
C GLU A 8 1.13 5.94 -10.96
N LEU A 9 2.23 5.99 -11.71
CA LEU A 9 2.60 4.91 -12.62
C LEU A 9 2.88 3.62 -11.84
N LEU A 10 3.52 3.74 -10.69
CA LEU A 10 3.83 2.59 -9.85
C LEU A 10 2.56 1.96 -9.28
N ILE A 11 1.60 2.79 -8.83
CA ILE A 11 0.31 2.33 -8.35
C ILE A 11 -0.46 1.60 -9.45
N VAL A 12 -0.50 2.17 -10.64
CA VAL A 12 -1.18 1.55 -11.79
C VAL A 12 -0.55 0.20 -12.12
N ALA A 13 0.77 0.14 -12.18
CA ALA A 13 1.48 -1.11 -12.50
C ALA A 13 1.25 -2.17 -11.43
N ALA A 14 1.34 -1.80 -10.16
CA ALA A 14 1.13 -2.73 -9.06
C ALA A 14 -0.32 -3.23 -9.02
N SER A 15 -1.27 -2.32 -9.23
CA SER A 15 -2.70 -2.67 -9.25
C SER A 15 -3.04 -3.61 -10.40
N ALA A 16 -2.38 -3.43 -11.56
CA ALA A 16 -2.56 -4.33 -12.70
C ALA A 16 -2.19 -5.78 -12.35
N TYR A 17 -1.14 -5.97 -11.57
CA TYR A 17 -0.81 -7.31 -11.07
C TYR A 17 -1.93 -7.90 -10.23
N GLY A 18 -2.54 -7.09 -9.36
CA GLY A 18 -3.69 -7.54 -8.57
C GLY A 18 -4.85 -7.96 -9.46
N ASP A 19 -5.15 -7.17 -10.50
CA ASP A 19 -6.23 -7.47 -11.45
C ASP A 19 -5.96 -8.75 -12.23
N LEU A 20 -4.70 -9.08 -12.45
CA LEU A 20 -4.29 -10.32 -13.13
C LEU A 20 -4.24 -11.53 -12.18
N GLY A 21 -4.64 -11.37 -10.92
CA GLY A 21 -4.56 -12.44 -9.95
C GLY A 21 -3.17 -12.70 -9.40
N GLN A 22 -2.27 -11.70 -9.49
CA GLN A 22 -0.88 -11.78 -9.04
C GLN A 22 -0.57 -10.66 -8.03
N PRO A 23 -1.36 -10.52 -6.95
CA PRO A 23 -1.16 -9.39 -6.04
C PRO A 23 0.19 -9.39 -5.33
N ALA A 24 0.78 -10.56 -5.08
CA ALA A 24 2.10 -10.64 -4.46
C ALA A 24 3.17 -10.00 -5.34
N ALA A 25 3.05 -10.12 -6.66
CA ALA A 25 3.97 -9.45 -7.59
C ALA A 25 3.82 -7.94 -7.52
N GLY A 26 2.59 -7.45 -7.36
CA GLY A 26 2.32 -6.02 -7.16
C GLY A 26 2.95 -5.50 -5.87
N VAL A 27 2.82 -6.25 -4.78
CA VAL A 27 3.45 -5.90 -3.50
C VAL A 27 4.98 -5.83 -3.66
N ALA A 28 5.58 -6.82 -4.31
CA ALA A 28 7.02 -6.86 -4.53
C ALA A 28 7.50 -5.63 -5.33
N LEU A 29 6.74 -5.25 -6.35
CA LEU A 29 7.04 -4.06 -7.15
C LEU A 29 7.05 -2.81 -6.28
N LEU A 30 6.02 -2.64 -5.44
CA LEU A 30 5.93 -1.48 -4.55
C LEU A 30 7.08 -1.46 -3.54
N ARG A 31 7.40 -2.59 -2.93
CA ARG A 31 8.48 -2.68 -1.95
C ARG A 31 9.84 -2.37 -2.56
N ARG A 32 10.05 -2.70 -3.82
CA ARG A 32 11.30 -2.42 -4.51
C ARG A 32 11.49 -0.93 -4.80
N HIS A 33 10.42 -0.23 -5.16
CA HIS A 33 10.52 1.13 -5.71
C HIS A 33 9.94 2.22 -4.82
N ALA A 34 8.97 1.91 -3.96
CA ALA A 34 8.37 2.91 -3.10
C ALA A 34 9.28 3.28 -1.93
N ARG A 35 9.15 4.52 -1.47
CA ARG A 35 9.91 5.04 -0.34
C ARG A 35 8.96 5.51 0.76
N TRP A 36 9.45 5.49 2.00
CA TRP A 36 8.71 6.01 3.14
C TRP A 36 9.63 7.02 3.85
N PRO A 37 9.72 8.26 3.33
CA PRO A 37 10.61 9.27 3.90
C PRO A 37 10.06 9.83 5.20
N SER A 38 10.88 10.64 5.90
CA SER A 38 10.44 11.29 7.14
C SER A 38 9.37 12.34 6.89
N GLU A 39 9.39 13.01 5.76
CA GLU A 39 8.34 13.95 5.35
C GLU A 39 7.48 13.29 4.27
N LEU A 40 6.21 13.06 4.60
CA LEU A 40 5.31 12.33 3.73
C LEU A 40 4.44 13.28 2.90
N ALA A 41 4.39 13.04 1.61
CA ALA A 41 3.42 13.65 0.71
C ALA A 41 2.26 12.68 0.49
N ASP A 42 1.17 13.19 -0.09
CA ASP A 42 -0.02 12.37 -0.35
C ASP A 42 0.31 11.11 -1.16
N HIS A 43 1.20 11.21 -2.15
CA HIS A 43 1.55 10.05 -2.96
C HIS A 43 2.21 8.93 -2.16
N HIS A 44 2.93 9.25 -1.08
CA HIS A 44 3.49 8.21 -0.19
C HIS A 44 2.39 7.46 0.52
N LEU A 45 1.36 8.18 1.00
CA LEU A 45 0.22 7.58 1.68
C LEU A 45 -0.56 6.66 0.73
N ARG A 46 -0.74 7.10 -0.52
CA ARG A 46 -1.42 6.30 -1.53
C ARG A 46 -0.66 5.04 -1.90
N LEU A 47 0.67 5.12 -1.95
CA LEU A 47 1.51 3.93 -2.18
C LEU A 47 1.37 2.92 -1.04
N ALA A 48 1.39 3.38 0.20
CA ALA A 48 1.20 2.51 1.36
C ALA A 48 -0.18 1.86 1.38
N TYR A 49 -1.21 2.61 1.02
CA TYR A 49 -2.58 2.08 0.92
C TYR A 49 -2.65 0.96 -0.12
N THR A 50 -2.07 1.20 -1.29
CA THR A 50 -2.06 0.21 -2.37
C THR A 50 -1.31 -1.05 -1.95
N GLU A 51 -0.17 -0.88 -1.27
CA GLU A 51 0.59 -2.02 -0.77
C GLU A 51 -0.23 -2.84 0.23
N GLY A 52 -0.89 -2.18 1.17
CA GLY A 52 -1.74 -2.85 2.15
C GLY A 52 -2.88 -3.63 1.50
N ALA A 53 -3.56 -3.01 0.53
CA ALA A 53 -4.66 -3.64 -0.18
C ALA A 53 -4.21 -4.87 -0.98
N LEU A 54 -3.09 -4.77 -1.67
CA LEU A 54 -2.56 -5.89 -2.45
C LEU A 54 -2.04 -7.01 -1.55
N ALA A 55 -1.39 -6.66 -0.43
CA ALA A 55 -0.94 -7.66 0.55
C ALA A 55 -2.13 -8.42 1.11
N GLU A 56 -3.21 -7.73 1.43
CA GLU A 56 -4.45 -8.37 1.90
C GLU A 56 -5.01 -9.32 0.86
N GLN A 57 -5.07 -8.88 -0.40
CA GLN A 57 -5.53 -9.71 -1.51
C GLN A 57 -4.66 -10.96 -1.68
N ALA A 58 -3.35 -10.83 -1.46
CA ALA A 58 -2.40 -11.92 -1.56
C ALA A 58 -2.45 -12.89 -0.37
N GLY A 59 -3.23 -12.58 0.66
CA GLY A 59 -3.28 -13.38 1.88
C GLY A 59 -2.12 -13.12 2.85
N ASP A 60 -1.34 -12.07 2.59
CA ASP A 60 -0.23 -11.66 3.44
C ASP A 60 -0.76 -10.70 4.52
N THR A 61 -1.39 -11.27 5.54
CA THR A 61 -1.99 -10.49 6.63
C THR A 61 -0.95 -9.66 7.39
N ALA A 62 0.22 -10.22 7.65
CA ALA A 62 1.28 -9.51 8.35
C ALA A 62 1.77 -8.30 7.54
N GLY A 63 1.95 -8.47 6.24
CA GLY A 63 2.35 -7.39 5.34
C GLY A 63 1.29 -6.30 5.24
N ALA A 64 0.02 -6.70 5.13
CA ALA A 64 -1.10 -5.77 5.10
C ALA A 64 -1.17 -4.96 6.40
N ARG A 65 -1.03 -5.62 7.54
CA ARG A 65 -1.05 -4.98 8.85
C ARG A 65 0.06 -3.95 8.97
N LYS A 66 1.27 -4.30 8.53
CA LYS A 66 2.42 -3.39 8.58
C LYS A 66 2.18 -2.14 7.73
N ALA A 67 1.69 -2.32 6.51
CA ALA A 67 1.44 -1.19 5.60
C ALA A 67 0.33 -0.28 6.14
N PHE A 68 -0.79 -0.85 6.56
CA PHE A 68 -1.91 -0.05 7.08
C PHE A 68 -1.57 0.60 8.43
N THR A 69 -0.78 -0.06 9.28
CA THR A 69 -0.38 0.51 10.56
C THR A 69 0.42 1.79 10.36
N ARG A 70 1.45 1.76 9.52
CA ARG A 70 2.24 2.98 9.31
C ARG A 70 1.44 4.07 8.60
N LEU A 71 0.49 3.69 7.74
CA LEU A 71 -0.39 4.65 7.09
C LEU A 71 -1.31 5.34 8.09
N VAL A 72 -1.95 4.58 8.97
CA VAL A 72 -2.85 5.10 10.01
C VAL A 72 -2.08 5.96 11.02
N GLU A 73 -0.85 5.59 11.35
CA GLU A 73 -0.01 6.40 12.21
C GLU A 73 0.29 7.76 11.59
N ALA A 74 0.45 7.81 10.27
CA ALA A 74 0.70 9.06 9.55
C ALA A 74 -0.57 9.86 9.33
N ASP A 75 -1.68 9.21 8.99
CA ASP A 75 -2.96 9.85 8.72
C ASP A 75 -4.11 8.89 9.05
N PRO A 76 -4.68 8.99 10.28
CA PRO A 76 -5.75 8.09 10.70
C PRO A 76 -7.03 8.20 9.87
N SER A 77 -7.21 9.30 9.15
CA SER A 77 -8.42 9.54 8.34
C SER A 77 -8.24 9.20 6.86
N PHE A 78 -7.11 8.59 6.48
CA PHE A 78 -6.84 8.30 5.08
C PHE A 78 -7.76 7.18 4.59
N TYR A 79 -8.76 7.54 3.76
CA TYR A 79 -9.78 6.63 3.23
C TYR A 79 -10.32 5.71 4.34
N ASP A 80 -10.39 4.42 4.09
CA ASP A 80 -10.86 3.40 5.02
C ASP A 80 -9.73 2.61 5.69
N ALA A 81 -8.51 3.15 5.68
CA ALA A 81 -7.33 2.43 6.18
C ALA A 81 -7.49 1.96 7.63
N SER A 82 -8.03 2.80 8.51
CA SER A 82 -8.27 2.41 9.90
C SER A 82 -9.23 1.24 10.01
N ASP A 83 -10.32 1.27 9.24
CA ASP A 83 -11.30 0.18 9.23
C ASP A 83 -10.68 -1.10 8.68
N ARG A 84 -9.91 -1.01 7.62
CA ARG A 84 -9.25 -2.18 7.01
C ARG A 84 -8.27 -2.80 7.99
N LEU A 85 -7.51 -1.96 8.70
CA LEU A 85 -6.56 -2.44 9.72
C LEU A 85 -7.30 -3.22 10.82
N ARG A 86 -8.42 -2.70 11.32
CA ARG A 86 -9.20 -3.36 12.37
C ARG A 86 -9.79 -4.68 11.91
N ARG A 87 -10.12 -4.82 10.63
CA ARG A 87 -10.75 -6.03 10.08
C ARG A 87 -9.77 -7.13 9.75
N LEU A 88 -8.47 -6.84 9.76
CA LEU A 88 -7.48 -7.87 9.48
C LEU A 88 -7.51 -8.94 10.56
N PRO A 89 -7.40 -10.23 10.17
CA PRO A 89 -7.34 -11.32 11.16
C PRO A 89 -6.15 -11.14 12.09
N ALA A 90 -6.29 -11.60 13.34
CA ALA A 90 -5.19 -11.62 14.29
C ALA A 90 -4.18 -12.68 13.86
N GLY A 91 -2.92 -12.36 14.05
CA GLY A 91 -1.87 -13.35 13.77
C GLY A 91 -0.88 -13.00 12.72
#